data_29db31f3bfb209100ae99a2368376553
#
_entry.id   29db31f3bfb209100ae99a2368376553
#
_cell.length_a   1.000
_cell.length_b   1.000
_cell.length_c   1.000
_cell.angle_alpha   90.00
_cell.angle_beta   90.00
_cell.angle_gamma   90.00
#
_symmetry.space_group_name_H-M   'P 1'
#
loop_
_entity.id
_entity.type
_entity.pdbx_description
1 polymer ?
#
loop_
_entity_poly.entity_id
_entity_poly.type
_entity_poly.pdbx_seq_one_letter_code
_entity_poly.pdbx_strand_id
1 'polypeptide(L)'
;MASARWPLRHGRPVIEVVLTLIQGNQKVPRTLLADTGAGAAHDPFAIVLDEIDCLMCGSMPFKMVTLGGSIAGVFPVYVFPVEIPSLQFKDDLFVVGVAKTPDGFDGIACFRFLNRFAYGNFGDPLAFALES
;
A
#
# COMPACT_ATOMS: atom_id res chain seq x y z
N MET A 1 8.93 11.33 17.19
CA MET A 1 9.02 10.97 15.76
C MET A 1 9.18 9.48 15.62
N ALA A 2 8.35 8.84 14.84
CA ALA A 2 8.41 7.40 14.61
C ALA A 2 9.04 7.12 13.25
N SER A 3 9.69 5.96 13.11
CA SER A 3 10.27 5.52 11.85
C SER A 3 10.09 4.03 11.66
N ALA A 4 10.06 3.62 10.39
CA ALA A 4 10.02 2.23 9.98
C ALA A 4 11.02 2.04 8.83
N ARG A 5 11.72 0.91 8.83
CA ARG A 5 12.75 0.62 7.85
C ARG A 5 12.62 -0.83 7.39
N TRP A 6 12.78 -1.05 6.11
CA TRP A 6 12.71 -2.39 5.51
C TRP A 6 13.88 -2.61 4.57
N PRO A 7 14.49 -3.82 4.57
CA PRO A 7 15.48 -4.16 3.56
C PRO A 7 14.86 -4.09 2.17
N LEU A 8 15.67 -3.73 1.17
CA LEU A 8 15.22 -3.81 -0.23
C LEU A 8 14.83 -5.25 -0.56
N ARG A 9 13.81 -5.41 -1.38
CA ARG A 9 13.37 -6.72 -1.86
C ARG A 9 13.61 -6.80 -3.36
N HIS A 10 14.45 -7.75 -3.77
CA HIS A 10 14.90 -7.85 -5.15
C HIS A 10 15.51 -6.54 -5.67
N GLY A 11 16.25 -5.83 -4.80
CA GLY A 11 16.86 -4.55 -5.12
C GLY A 11 15.89 -3.37 -5.23
N ARG A 12 14.63 -3.53 -4.79
CA ARG A 12 13.59 -2.51 -4.93
C ARG A 12 13.07 -2.04 -3.57
N PRO A 13 12.65 -0.77 -3.46
CA PRO A 13 12.10 -0.24 -2.21
C PRO A 13 10.74 -0.85 -1.91
N VAL A 14 10.56 -1.26 -0.66
CA VAL A 14 9.30 -1.84 -0.18
C VAL A 14 8.93 -1.26 1.16
N ILE A 15 7.63 -1.34 1.46
CA ILE A 15 7.10 -1.17 2.81
C ILE A 15 6.31 -2.41 3.19
N GLU A 16 6.19 -2.67 4.49
CA GLU A 16 5.29 -3.70 4.99
C GLU A 16 4.15 -3.03 5.73
N VAL A 17 2.93 -3.43 5.38
CA VAL A 17 1.72 -2.99 6.06
C VAL A 17 1.03 -4.18 6.71
N VAL A 18 0.21 -3.91 7.72
CA VAL A 18 -0.59 -4.92 8.39
C VAL A 18 -2.06 -4.67 8.08
N LEU A 19 -2.72 -5.67 7.56
CA LEU A 19 -4.15 -5.64 7.26
C LEU A 19 -4.92 -6.37 8.37
N THR A 20 -6.17 -5.99 8.56
CA THR A 20 -7.09 -6.69 9.46
C THR A 20 -8.18 -7.35 8.64
N LEU A 21 -8.27 -8.68 8.70
CA LEU A 21 -9.34 -9.42 8.04
C LEU A 21 -10.64 -9.20 8.80
N ILE A 22 -11.74 -9.01 8.07
CA ILE A 22 -13.07 -8.82 8.68
C ILE A 22 -13.43 -10.05 9.52
N GLN A 23 -13.25 -11.24 8.96
CA GLN A 23 -13.53 -12.47 9.67
C GLN A 23 -12.44 -12.76 10.70
N GLY A 24 -12.81 -12.79 11.97
CA GLY A 24 -11.91 -13.14 13.07
C GLY A 24 -10.95 -12.03 13.49
N ASN A 25 -11.00 -10.84 12.89
CA ASN A 25 -10.09 -9.73 13.18
C ASN A 25 -8.61 -10.12 13.10
N GLN A 26 -8.28 -11.08 12.24
CA GLN A 26 -6.91 -11.58 12.10
C GLN A 26 -6.04 -10.53 11.42
N LYS A 27 -4.84 -10.33 11.97
CA LYS A 27 -3.84 -9.43 11.39
C LYS A 27 -2.95 -10.19 10.41
N VAL A 28 -2.75 -9.65 9.22
CA VAL A 28 -1.89 -10.26 8.20
C VAL A 28 -0.94 -9.21 7.61
N PRO A 29 0.36 -9.53 7.47
CA PRO A 29 1.31 -8.63 6.83
C PRO A 29 1.23 -8.73 5.30
N ARG A 30 1.51 -7.60 4.63
CA ARG A 30 1.65 -7.54 3.17
C ARG A 30 2.83 -6.65 2.82
N THR A 31 3.59 -7.06 1.82
CA THR A 31 4.74 -6.31 1.31
C THR A 31 4.36 -5.58 0.04
N LEU A 32 4.47 -4.27 0.07
CA LEU A 32 4.11 -3.39 -1.03
C LEU A 32 5.35 -2.79 -1.67
N LEU A 33 5.37 -2.74 -3.00
CA LEU A 33 6.38 -1.98 -3.72
C LEU A 33 6.17 -0.49 -3.44
N ALA A 34 7.20 0.21 -2.98
CA ALA A 34 7.13 1.66 -2.77
C ALA A 34 7.41 2.35 -4.10
N ASP A 35 6.37 2.89 -4.73
CA ASP A 35 6.44 3.46 -6.07
C ASP A 35 5.94 4.90 -6.07
N THR A 36 6.88 5.86 -5.96
CA THR A 36 6.57 7.29 -5.97
C THR A 36 6.10 7.78 -7.33
N GLY A 37 6.31 7.00 -8.40
CA GLY A 37 5.80 7.27 -9.74
C GLY A 37 4.39 6.77 -9.98
N ALA A 38 3.81 6.04 -9.03
CA ALA A 38 2.45 5.52 -9.15
C ALA A 38 1.44 6.54 -8.62
N GLY A 39 0.71 7.17 -9.53
CA GLY A 39 -0.34 8.13 -9.20
C GLY A 39 0.18 9.49 -8.78
N ALA A 40 -0.74 10.33 -8.32
CA ALA A 40 -0.47 11.70 -7.87
C ALA A 40 -1.01 11.90 -6.45
N ALA A 41 -0.60 12.99 -5.80
CA ALA A 41 -0.97 13.27 -4.41
C ALA A 41 -2.49 13.36 -4.18
N HIS A 42 -3.23 13.72 -5.23
CA HIS A 42 -4.69 13.92 -5.15
C HIS A 42 -5.50 12.75 -5.74
N ASP A 43 -4.85 11.64 -6.07
CA ASP A 43 -5.57 10.47 -6.60
C ASP A 43 -6.57 9.91 -5.59
N PRO A 44 -7.64 9.25 -6.06
CA PRO A 44 -8.69 8.76 -5.16
C PRO A 44 -8.32 7.51 -4.37
N PHE A 45 -7.08 7.04 -4.46
CA PHE A 45 -6.60 5.86 -3.73
C PHE A 45 -5.16 6.05 -3.27
N ALA A 46 -4.79 5.36 -2.20
CA ALA A 46 -3.47 5.45 -1.57
C ALA A 46 -2.58 4.26 -1.90
N ILE A 47 -3.16 3.06 -2.01
CA ILE A 47 -2.43 1.83 -2.28
C ILE A 47 -3.21 0.94 -3.25
N VAL A 48 -2.48 0.02 -3.86
CA VAL A 48 -3.04 -1.03 -4.73
C VAL A 48 -2.77 -2.37 -4.07
N LEU A 49 -3.78 -3.22 -3.97
CA LEU A 49 -3.67 -4.57 -3.42
C LEU A 49 -4.36 -5.57 -4.33
N ASP A 50 -4.05 -6.85 -4.11
CA ASP A 50 -4.78 -7.94 -4.70
C ASP A 50 -6.28 -7.84 -4.32
N GLU A 51 -7.16 -8.05 -5.28
CA GLU A 51 -8.61 -7.93 -5.05
C GLU A 51 -9.11 -8.88 -3.96
N ILE A 52 -8.49 -10.06 -3.81
CA ILE A 52 -8.88 -11.00 -2.75
C ILE A 52 -8.58 -10.41 -1.39
N ASP A 53 -7.42 -9.78 -1.20
CA ASP A 53 -7.10 -9.09 0.05
C ASP A 53 -8.10 -7.97 0.33
N CYS A 54 -8.48 -7.20 -0.68
CA CYS A 54 -9.49 -6.15 -0.54
C CYS A 54 -10.84 -6.69 -0.08
N LEU A 55 -11.29 -7.79 -0.67
CA LEU A 55 -12.57 -8.42 -0.29
C LEU A 55 -12.53 -8.95 1.15
N MET A 56 -11.39 -9.48 1.58
CA MET A 56 -11.23 -10.00 2.95
C MET A 56 -11.18 -8.90 4.00
N CYS A 57 -10.78 -7.68 3.62
CA CYS A 57 -10.63 -6.55 4.55
C CYS A 57 -11.77 -5.54 4.46
N GLY A 58 -12.31 -5.30 3.26
CA GLY A 58 -13.29 -4.26 3.00
C GLY A 58 -14.67 -4.74 2.56
N SER A 59 -14.84 -6.01 2.30
CA SER A 59 -16.05 -6.74 1.88
C SER A 59 -16.75 -6.24 0.61
N MET A 60 -16.95 -4.93 0.44
CA MET A 60 -17.64 -4.33 -0.71
C MET A 60 -16.86 -3.14 -1.24
N PRO A 61 -16.82 -2.94 -2.57
CA PRO A 61 -16.24 -1.73 -3.14
C PRO A 61 -17.02 -0.48 -2.71
N PHE A 62 -16.27 0.59 -2.42
CA PHE A 62 -16.82 1.90 -2.16
C PHE A 62 -17.21 2.60 -3.46
N LYS A 63 -16.37 2.47 -4.51
CA LYS A 63 -16.59 3.03 -5.84
C LYS A 63 -15.71 2.34 -6.87
N MET A 64 -15.86 2.73 -8.14
CA MET A 64 -15.00 2.27 -9.24
C MET A 64 -14.15 3.44 -9.72
N VAL A 65 -12.93 3.15 -10.17
CA VAL A 65 -12.03 4.14 -10.79
C VAL A 65 -11.49 3.62 -12.11
N THR A 66 -11.20 4.53 -13.02
CA THR A 66 -10.52 4.23 -14.28
C THR A 66 -9.04 4.57 -14.13
N LEU A 67 -8.17 3.61 -14.42
CA LEU A 67 -6.73 3.80 -14.39
C LEU A 67 -6.15 3.69 -15.78
N GLY A 68 -5.03 4.38 -16.01
CA GLY A 68 -4.25 4.30 -17.23
C GLY A 68 -2.84 3.74 -16.98
N GLY A 69 -1.98 3.80 -18.00
CA GLY A 69 -0.60 3.35 -17.88
C GLY A 69 -0.48 1.83 -17.86
N SER A 70 0.45 1.32 -17.03
CA SER A 70 0.73 -0.11 -16.93
C SER A 70 -0.41 -0.91 -16.29
N ILE A 71 -1.25 -0.25 -15.50
CA ILE A 71 -2.46 -0.84 -14.91
C ILE A 71 -3.66 -0.12 -15.51
N ALA A 72 -4.04 -0.49 -16.74
CA ALA A 72 -5.15 0.14 -17.43
C ALA A 72 -6.45 -0.63 -17.19
N GLY A 73 -7.57 0.10 -17.06
CA GLY A 73 -8.89 -0.48 -16.90
C GLY A 73 -9.74 0.22 -15.88
N VAL A 74 -10.85 -0.44 -15.49
CA VAL A 74 -11.77 0.02 -14.45
C VAL A 74 -11.65 -0.92 -13.27
N PHE A 75 -11.41 -0.37 -12.07
CA PHE A 75 -11.09 -1.14 -10.88
C PHE A 75 -11.93 -0.70 -9.68
N PRO A 76 -12.26 -1.63 -8.76
CA PRO A 76 -12.94 -1.28 -7.52
C PRO A 76 -11.99 -0.60 -6.53
N VAL A 77 -12.54 0.35 -5.78
CA VAL A 77 -11.87 1.00 -4.65
C VAL A 77 -12.56 0.59 -3.38
N TYR A 78 -11.79 0.10 -2.43
CA TYR A 78 -12.25 -0.31 -1.11
C TYR A 78 -11.76 0.67 -0.06
N VAL A 79 -12.38 0.66 1.12
CA VAL A 79 -11.93 1.44 2.27
C VAL A 79 -11.81 0.49 3.45
N PHE A 80 -10.63 0.44 4.07
CA PHE A 80 -10.42 -0.37 5.26
C PHE A 80 -9.14 0.06 6.00
N PRO A 81 -8.98 -0.35 7.28
CA PRO A 81 -7.82 0.02 8.07
C PRO A 81 -6.54 -0.62 7.55
N VAL A 82 -5.47 0.17 7.52
CA VAL A 82 -4.12 -0.26 7.21
C VAL A 82 -3.21 0.23 8.31
N GLU A 83 -2.31 -0.62 8.80
CA GLU A 83 -1.43 -0.30 9.90
C GLU A 83 0.04 -0.45 9.53
N ILE A 84 0.86 0.43 10.07
CA ILE A 84 2.31 0.26 10.14
C ILE A 84 2.69 0.49 11.62
N PRO A 85 2.74 -0.58 12.43
CA PRO A 85 2.88 -0.43 13.89
C PRO A 85 4.12 0.35 14.32
N SER A 86 5.26 0.14 13.65
CA SER A 86 6.49 0.87 14.00
C SER A 86 6.42 2.37 13.75
N LEU A 87 5.49 2.82 12.90
CA LEU A 87 5.20 4.24 12.68
C LEU A 87 4.08 4.76 13.58
N GLN A 88 3.49 3.89 14.40
CA GLN A 88 2.27 4.21 15.15
C GLN A 88 1.16 4.70 14.19
N PHE A 89 1.15 4.15 12.98
CA PHE A 89 0.21 4.52 11.94
C PHE A 89 -0.92 3.49 11.87
N LYS A 90 -2.14 3.99 11.90
CA LYS A 90 -3.35 3.21 11.64
C LYS A 90 -4.41 4.17 11.11
N ASP A 91 -4.91 3.90 9.91
CA ASP A 91 -5.92 4.75 9.29
C ASP A 91 -6.68 3.94 8.24
N ASP A 92 -7.91 4.36 7.97
CA ASP A 92 -8.66 3.84 6.85
C ASP A 92 -8.09 4.43 5.56
N LEU A 93 -7.73 3.58 4.62
CA LEU A 93 -7.19 4.01 3.34
C LEU A 93 -8.14 3.61 2.20
N PHE A 94 -8.11 4.41 1.14
CA PHE A 94 -8.71 4.03 -0.14
C PHE A 94 -7.74 3.10 -0.87
N VAL A 95 -8.21 1.90 -1.22
CA VAL A 95 -7.40 0.83 -1.79
C VAL A 95 -8.01 0.35 -3.09
N VAL A 96 -7.21 0.37 -4.17
CA VAL A 96 -7.62 -0.21 -5.45
C VAL A 96 -7.36 -1.71 -5.43
N GLY A 97 -8.38 -2.50 -5.75
CA GLY A 97 -8.25 -3.94 -5.92
C GLY A 97 -7.93 -4.32 -7.36
N VAL A 98 -6.89 -5.12 -7.57
CA VAL A 98 -6.47 -5.60 -8.90
C VAL A 98 -6.39 -7.12 -8.93
N ALA A 99 -6.55 -7.70 -10.12
CA ALA A 99 -6.48 -9.14 -10.29
C ALA A 99 -5.04 -9.66 -10.19
N LYS A 100 -4.05 -8.83 -10.54
CA LYS A 100 -2.65 -9.22 -10.52
C LYS A 100 -1.78 -8.06 -10.04
N THR A 101 -1.02 -8.31 -8.99
CA THR A 101 -0.02 -7.39 -8.45
C THR A 101 1.34 -7.60 -9.12
N PRO A 102 2.30 -6.67 -9.00
CA PRO A 102 3.65 -6.88 -9.53
C PRO A 102 4.29 -8.14 -8.96
N ASP A 103 5.03 -8.88 -9.79
CA ASP A 103 5.65 -10.14 -9.41
C ASP A 103 6.55 -9.95 -8.18
N GLY A 104 6.31 -10.77 -7.15
CA GLY A 104 7.08 -10.74 -5.91
C GLY A 104 6.59 -9.75 -4.87
N PHE A 105 5.49 -9.03 -5.15
CA PHE A 105 4.92 -8.06 -4.23
C PHE A 105 3.41 -8.28 -4.09
N ASP A 106 2.88 -7.92 -2.91
CA ASP A 106 1.45 -8.07 -2.64
C ASP A 106 0.63 -6.87 -3.14
N GLY A 107 1.29 -5.79 -3.51
CA GLY A 107 0.66 -4.57 -4.01
C GLY A 107 1.64 -3.44 -4.21
N ILE A 108 1.12 -2.22 -4.28
CA ILE A 108 1.89 -1.01 -4.53
C ILE A 108 1.48 0.06 -3.52
N ALA A 109 2.48 0.66 -2.86
CA ALA A 109 2.28 1.90 -2.11
C ALA A 109 2.48 3.06 -3.08
N CYS A 110 1.40 3.77 -3.38
CA CYS A 110 1.39 4.84 -4.36
C CYS A 110 1.88 6.16 -3.77
N PHE A 111 2.12 7.14 -4.62
CA PHE A 111 2.65 8.44 -4.19
C PHE A 111 1.77 9.10 -3.13
N ARG A 112 0.45 9.06 -3.28
CA ARG A 112 -0.48 9.64 -2.29
C ARG A 112 -0.21 9.13 -0.87
N PHE A 113 0.08 7.84 -0.72
CA PHE A 113 0.39 7.29 0.58
C PHE A 113 1.78 7.70 1.05
N LEU A 114 2.80 7.49 0.20
CA LEU A 114 4.18 7.77 0.55
C LEU A 114 4.42 9.25 0.88
N ASN A 115 3.69 10.14 0.20
CA ASN A 115 3.78 11.58 0.41
C ASN A 115 3.30 12.05 1.79
N ARG A 116 2.71 11.17 2.58
CA ARG A 116 2.32 11.46 3.98
C ARG A 116 3.52 11.43 4.93
N PHE A 117 4.67 10.91 4.47
CA PHE A 117 5.86 10.68 5.30
C PHE A 117 7.10 11.27 4.64
N ALA A 118 8.15 11.48 5.44
CA ALA A 118 9.48 11.57 4.87
C ALA A 118 9.90 10.15 4.46
N TYR A 119 10.46 9.99 3.28
CA TYR A 119 10.82 8.67 2.77
C TYR A 119 12.16 8.71 2.03
N GLY A 120 12.78 7.55 1.94
CA GLY A 120 14.03 7.36 1.25
C GLY A 120 14.91 6.33 1.95
N ASN A 121 16.20 6.32 1.63
CA ASN A 121 17.13 5.39 2.25
C ASN A 121 17.83 5.95 3.50
N PHE A 122 17.73 7.26 3.72
CA PHE A 122 18.33 7.94 4.88
C PHE A 122 19.78 7.53 5.12
N GLY A 123 20.55 7.38 4.03
CA GLY A 123 21.96 7.02 4.09
C GLY A 123 22.28 5.53 4.08
N ASP A 124 21.26 4.66 4.09
CA ASP A 124 21.44 3.21 4.00
C ASP A 124 20.99 2.71 2.62
N PRO A 125 21.91 2.44 1.69
CA PRO A 125 21.56 2.05 0.32
C PRO A 125 20.91 0.66 0.21
N LEU A 126 20.84 -0.11 1.31
CA LEU A 126 20.26 -1.44 1.34
C LEU A 126 18.84 -1.45 1.90
N ALA A 127 18.30 -0.28 2.24
CA ALA A 127 17.00 -0.17 2.88
C ALA A 127 16.15 0.96 2.30
N PHE A 128 14.85 0.87 2.57
CA PHE A 128 13.89 1.96 2.38
C PHE A 128 13.22 2.25 3.72
N ALA A 129 12.99 3.52 4.01
CA ALA A 129 12.42 3.92 5.29
C ALA A 129 11.35 4.99 5.13
N LEU A 130 10.41 4.99 6.08
CA LEU A 130 9.43 6.05 6.28
C LEU A 130 9.62 6.67 7.65
N GLU A 131 9.48 7.98 7.74
CA GLU A 131 9.50 8.72 9.01
C GLU A 131 8.28 9.63 9.09
N SER A 132 7.66 9.63 10.25
CA SER A 132 6.51 10.51 10.50
C SER A 132 6.94 11.90 10.88
#